data_6ec2e085ea2b9059432d18b15a544255
#
_entry.id   6ec2e085ea2b9059432d18b15a544255
#
_cell.length_a   1.000
_cell.length_b   1.000
_cell.length_c   1.000
_cell.angle_alpha   90.00
_cell.angle_beta   90.00
_cell.angle_gamma   90.00
#
_symmetry.space_group_name_H-M   'P 1'
#
loop_
_entity.id
_entity.type
_entity.pdbx_description
1 polymer ?
#
loop_
_entity_poly.entity_id
_entity_poly.type
_entity_poly.pdbx_seq_one_letter_code
_entity_poly.pdbx_strand_id
1 'polypeptide(L)'
;MNKILIILLALPAMATRAQTMTSEEAVRIALKNSMGIQMARNNVDIATIYNSYGIAGGLPVVSGSASDQEQATSLKQVYSDPANNRSSNNAFSNNLSAQVSGYMLLYNGQRVVTAKKRLGVIEDQTKQQLSSRALILANNVLLKYYDVVRQQSYAKTLQASIDAQKQQLAIVQAQQSVGLANNADLFQSQVDLNTQIQNLQAQQLIIDQGKTDLLTLLTLNPDSAIVIQDTILIDRNIQLANILSAVSAANPDIMAANQQITINQYIEKETGALRYPSLGVNVGYNYSRTRNSAGFSLLNLNYGPYAALTVNVPIFNGNIYKKQQQVAAVNTKNSQLVRDTLVLSYTANAVKNWQAYTNNLQQVETAKANYDLSSKLLNLVMQKFQLKQATIVDVKNAQQSFENAGFLLINVSYAAKAAEITLRRYANQLTY
;
A
#
# COMPACT_ATOMS: atom_id res chain seq x y z
N MET A 1 -68.13 -20.05 2.07
CA MET A 1 -67.27 -20.48 3.17
C MET A 1 -65.83 -20.44 2.69
N ASN A 2 -65.17 -19.27 2.83
CA ASN A 2 -63.76 -19.08 2.40
C ASN A 2 -62.84 -19.35 3.58
N LYS A 3 -61.98 -20.40 3.46
CA LYS A 3 -60.93 -20.68 4.41
C LYS A 3 -59.68 -19.89 3.99
N ILE A 4 -59.34 -18.82 4.74
CA ILE A 4 -58.11 -18.08 4.63
C ILE A 4 -57.02 -18.90 5.34
N LEU A 5 -56.06 -19.42 4.57
CA LEU A 5 -54.87 -20.12 5.05
C LEU A 5 -53.81 -19.08 5.36
N ILE A 6 -53.59 -18.77 6.64
CA ILE A 6 -52.48 -17.89 7.09
C ILE A 6 -51.21 -18.74 7.11
N ILE A 7 -50.35 -18.55 6.10
CA ILE A 7 -48.99 -19.09 6.08
C ILE A 7 -48.12 -18.16 6.96
N LEU A 8 -47.80 -18.65 8.18
CA LEU A 8 -46.81 -18.01 9.06
C LEU A 8 -45.43 -18.26 8.48
N LEU A 9 -44.86 -17.24 7.81
CA LEU A 9 -43.46 -17.27 7.37
C LEU A 9 -42.54 -17.18 8.62
N ALA A 10 -42.06 -18.33 9.10
CA ALA A 10 -40.99 -18.39 10.08
C ALA A 10 -39.70 -17.95 9.39
N LEU A 11 -39.31 -16.67 9.54
CA LEU A 11 -37.96 -16.22 9.24
C LEU A 11 -37.00 -16.93 10.19
N PRO A 12 -36.00 -17.69 9.70
CA PRO A 12 -34.94 -18.18 10.56
C PRO A 12 -34.16 -16.96 11.07
N ALA A 13 -34.23 -16.70 12.37
CA ALA A 13 -33.31 -15.80 13.03
C ALA A 13 -31.89 -16.34 12.72
N MET A 14 -31.21 -15.75 11.77
CA MET A 14 -29.77 -15.93 11.58
C MET A 14 -29.10 -15.42 12.86
N ALA A 15 -28.89 -16.32 13.82
CA ALA A 15 -27.98 -16.08 14.91
C ALA A 15 -26.62 -15.77 14.27
N THR A 16 -26.26 -14.50 14.19
CA THR A 16 -24.93 -14.06 13.84
C THR A 16 -23.98 -14.60 14.91
N ARG A 17 -23.45 -15.82 14.68
CA ARG A 17 -22.35 -16.32 15.50
C ARG A 17 -21.22 -15.34 15.26
N ALA A 18 -20.85 -14.59 16.29
CA ALA A 18 -19.66 -13.77 16.26
C ALA A 18 -18.48 -14.68 15.88
N GLN A 19 -17.93 -14.49 14.68
CA GLN A 19 -16.88 -15.32 14.13
C GLN A 19 -15.60 -15.02 14.91
N THR A 20 -14.99 -16.03 15.52
CA THR A 20 -13.67 -15.89 16.14
C THR A 20 -12.65 -15.67 15.05
N MET A 21 -12.01 -14.51 15.04
CA MET A 21 -11.03 -14.11 14.06
C MET A 21 -9.61 -14.36 14.58
N THR A 22 -8.81 -15.09 13.80
CA THR A 22 -7.38 -15.25 14.06
C THR A 22 -6.57 -14.14 13.39
N SER A 23 -5.31 -13.95 13.81
CA SER A 23 -4.41 -12.96 13.22
C SER A 23 -4.16 -13.22 11.72
N GLU A 24 -4.02 -14.49 11.33
CA GLU A 24 -3.83 -14.90 9.92
C GLU A 24 -5.09 -14.64 9.08
N GLU A 25 -6.26 -14.96 9.62
CA GLU A 25 -7.52 -14.68 8.94
C GLU A 25 -7.75 -13.18 8.75
N ALA A 26 -7.43 -12.36 9.75
CA ALA A 26 -7.51 -10.91 9.65
C ALA A 26 -6.64 -10.38 8.50
N VAL A 27 -5.40 -10.84 8.37
CA VAL A 27 -4.51 -10.43 7.26
C VAL A 27 -5.07 -10.89 5.92
N ARG A 28 -5.56 -12.12 5.81
CA ARG A 28 -6.15 -12.65 4.57
C ARG A 28 -7.37 -11.83 4.11
N ILE A 29 -8.25 -11.47 5.05
CA ILE A 29 -9.42 -10.61 4.77
C ILE A 29 -8.97 -9.24 4.29
N ALA A 30 -8.01 -8.60 4.98
CA ALA A 30 -7.48 -7.30 4.62
C ALA A 30 -6.89 -7.30 3.20
N LEU A 31 -6.04 -8.28 2.87
CA LEU A 31 -5.41 -8.41 1.55
C LEU A 31 -6.42 -8.66 0.42
N LYS A 32 -7.55 -9.31 0.73
CA LYS A 32 -8.63 -9.56 -0.22
C LYS A 32 -9.48 -8.31 -0.45
N ASN A 33 -9.85 -7.59 0.60
CA ASN A 33 -10.85 -6.53 0.56
C ASN A 33 -10.25 -5.13 0.37
N SER A 34 -8.98 -4.91 0.74
CA SER A 34 -8.37 -3.58 0.75
C SER A 34 -8.43 -2.90 -0.62
N MET A 35 -9.03 -1.72 -0.66
CA MET A 35 -9.05 -0.86 -1.84
C MET A 35 -7.65 -0.46 -2.28
N GLY A 36 -6.72 -0.25 -1.32
CA GLY A 36 -5.32 0.07 -1.62
C GLY A 36 -4.58 -1.08 -2.33
N ILE A 37 -4.87 -2.33 -1.99
CA ILE A 37 -4.34 -3.51 -2.69
C ILE A 37 -5.00 -3.65 -4.07
N GLN A 38 -6.30 -3.40 -4.21
CA GLN A 38 -6.97 -3.42 -5.50
C GLN A 38 -6.39 -2.36 -6.45
N MET A 39 -6.18 -1.12 -5.97
CA MET A 39 -5.48 -0.08 -6.75
C MET A 39 -4.07 -0.50 -7.15
N ALA A 40 -3.33 -1.16 -6.27
CA ALA A 40 -1.99 -1.65 -6.59
C ALA A 40 -2.01 -2.78 -7.64
N ARG A 41 -3.02 -3.66 -7.63
CA ARG A 41 -3.25 -4.67 -8.68
C ARG A 41 -3.60 -4.00 -10.01
N ASN A 42 -4.50 -3.03 -10.01
CA ASN A 42 -4.84 -2.27 -11.21
C ASN A 42 -3.60 -1.58 -11.82
N ASN A 43 -2.66 -1.09 -10.99
CA ASN A 43 -1.40 -0.54 -11.49
C ASN A 43 -0.52 -1.61 -12.17
N VAL A 44 -0.52 -2.86 -11.67
CA VAL A 44 0.14 -3.97 -12.35
C VAL A 44 -0.54 -4.25 -13.69
N ASP A 45 -1.87 -4.28 -13.75
CA ASP A 45 -2.62 -4.49 -14.97
C ASP A 45 -2.33 -3.38 -15.99
N ILE A 46 -2.29 -2.11 -15.56
CA ILE A 46 -1.89 -0.97 -16.40
C ILE A 46 -0.48 -1.17 -16.95
N ALA A 47 0.48 -1.56 -16.11
CA ALA A 47 1.86 -1.79 -16.56
C ALA A 47 1.93 -2.98 -17.55
N THR A 48 1.14 -4.03 -17.35
CA THR A 48 1.02 -5.18 -18.26
C THR A 48 0.42 -4.75 -19.60
N ILE A 49 -0.62 -3.92 -19.61
CA ILE A 49 -1.22 -3.37 -20.84
C ILE A 49 -0.18 -2.53 -21.61
N TYR A 50 0.57 -1.68 -20.90
CA TYR A 50 1.63 -0.88 -21.51
C TYR A 50 2.83 -1.70 -21.98
N ASN A 51 3.04 -2.90 -21.48
CA ASN A 51 4.14 -3.76 -21.88
C ASN A 51 3.87 -4.42 -23.25
N SER A 52 3.73 -3.60 -24.30
CA SER A 52 3.43 -4.05 -25.66
C SER A 52 4.38 -3.43 -26.69
N TYR A 53 4.54 -4.10 -27.83
CA TYR A 53 5.28 -3.54 -28.96
C TYR A 53 4.62 -2.31 -29.56
N GLY A 54 3.28 -2.16 -29.46
CA GLY A 54 2.57 -0.96 -29.90
C GLY A 54 3.04 0.28 -29.14
N ILE A 55 3.06 0.20 -27.79
CA ILE A 55 3.53 1.29 -26.93
C ILE A 55 5.05 1.54 -27.12
N ALA A 56 5.82 0.49 -27.35
CA ALA A 56 7.24 0.64 -27.68
C ALA A 56 7.51 1.28 -29.06
N GLY A 57 6.47 1.46 -29.89
CA GLY A 57 6.57 2.03 -31.23
C GLY A 57 7.03 1.05 -32.32
N GLY A 58 6.82 -0.26 -32.10
CA GLY A 58 7.21 -1.33 -33.02
C GLY A 58 6.10 -1.85 -33.93
N LEU A 59 4.85 -1.40 -33.72
CA LEU A 59 3.73 -1.77 -34.60
C LEU A 59 3.43 -0.65 -35.62
N PRO A 60 2.85 -1.00 -36.79
CA PRO A 60 2.43 -0.01 -37.75
C PRO A 60 1.28 0.86 -37.18
N VAL A 61 1.31 2.13 -37.53
CA VAL A 61 0.24 3.10 -37.25
C VAL A 61 -0.46 3.43 -38.56
N VAL A 62 -1.78 3.24 -38.60
CA VAL A 62 -2.61 3.59 -39.77
C VAL A 62 -3.49 4.76 -39.38
N SER A 63 -3.50 5.80 -40.22
CA SER A 63 -4.29 7.02 -40.02
C SER A 63 -5.00 7.42 -41.31
N GLY A 64 -6.19 7.99 -41.15
CA GLY A 64 -6.94 8.63 -42.21
C GLY A 64 -7.04 10.13 -41.92
N SER A 65 -6.87 10.96 -42.98
CA SER A 65 -7.07 12.39 -42.90
C SER A 65 -7.84 12.90 -44.13
N ALA A 66 -8.69 13.88 -43.93
CA ALA A 66 -9.36 14.59 -45.02
C ALA A 66 -9.40 16.08 -44.68
N SER A 67 -9.19 16.91 -45.69
CA SER A 67 -9.30 18.35 -45.57
C SER A 67 -9.96 18.94 -46.80
N ASP A 68 -10.83 19.92 -46.62
CA ASP A 68 -11.42 20.75 -47.67
C ASP A 68 -11.08 22.20 -47.38
N GLN A 69 -10.35 22.86 -48.28
CA GLN A 69 -9.87 24.22 -48.09
C GLN A 69 -10.37 25.10 -49.22
N GLU A 70 -11.12 26.11 -48.89
CA GLU A 70 -11.52 27.20 -49.77
C GLU A 70 -10.58 28.38 -49.59
N GLN A 71 -10.08 28.92 -50.71
CA GLN A 71 -9.15 30.04 -50.71
C GLN A 71 -9.51 31.04 -51.79
N ALA A 72 -9.52 32.33 -51.47
CA ALA A 72 -9.63 33.42 -52.42
C ALA A 72 -8.30 34.17 -52.46
N THR A 73 -7.65 34.24 -53.61
CA THR A 73 -6.34 34.89 -53.82
C THR A 73 -6.31 35.76 -55.06
N SER A 74 -5.48 36.80 -55.08
CA SER A 74 -5.12 37.49 -56.31
C SER A 74 -4.03 36.70 -57.01
N LEU A 75 -4.30 36.24 -58.23
CA LEU A 75 -3.39 35.42 -59.03
C LEU A 75 -2.80 36.28 -60.19
N LYS A 76 -1.46 36.24 -60.31
CA LYS A 76 -0.74 36.77 -61.47
C LYS A 76 0.26 35.72 -61.88
N GLN A 77 0.06 35.14 -63.08
CA GLN A 77 0.94 34.14 -63.66
C GLN A 77 1.54 34.75 -64.97
N VAL A 78 2.84 34.73 -65.02
CA VAL A 78 3.62 35.23 -66.18
C VAL A 78 4.37 34.05 -66.79
N TYR A 79 4.22 33.83 -68.06
CA TYR A 79 4.83 32.75 -68.82
C TYR A 79 5.86 33.30 -69.87
N SER A 80 6.72 32.44 -70.40
CA SER A 80 7.70 32.74 -71.42
C SER A 80 7.03 33.26 -72.71
N ASP A 81 5.86 32.76 -73.04
CA ASP A 81 4.98 33.31 -74.05
C ASP A 81 3.95 34.24 -73.40
N PRO A 82 4.03 35.55 -73.65
CA PRO A 82 3.13 36.57 -73.09
C PRO A 82 1.61 36.30 -73.35
N ALA A 83 1.27 35.60 -74.44
CA ALA A 83 -0.10 35.24 -74.78
C ALA A 83 -0.76 34.34 -73.79
N ASN A 84 0.02 33.62 -72.96
CA ASN A 84 -0.43 32.71 -71.92
C ASN A 84 -0.52 33.38 -70.57
N ASN A 85 -0.13 34.67 -70.44
CA ASN A 85 -0.23 35.37 -69.15
C ASN A 85 -1.66 35.41 -68.64
N ARG A 86 -1.83 35.18 -67.31
CA ARG A 86 -3.15 35.21 -66.62
C ARG A 86 -3.02 36.11 -65.39
N SER A 87 -4.03 36.93 -65.22
CA SER A 87 -4.20 37.74 -63.98
C SER A 87 -5.68 37.72 -63.58
N SER A 88 -5.95 37.48 -62.29
CA SER A 88 -7.28 37.51 -61.76
C SER A 88 -7.20 38.02 -60.35
N ASN A 89 -8.05 38.98 -59.98
CA ASN A 89 -8.29 39.39 -58.61
C ASN A 89 -9.40 38.51 -58.06
N ASN A 90 -9.28 38.04 -56.79
CA ASN A 90 -10.22 37.14 -56.17
C ASN A 90 -10.41 35.79 -56.89
N ALA A 91 -9.34 35.15 -57.32
CA ALA A 91 -9.39 33.78 -57.83
C ALA A 91 -9.72 32.82 -56.69
N PHE A 92 -10.84 32.11 -56.82
CA PHE A 92 -11.24 31.08 -55.85
C PHE A 92 -10.56 29.75 -56.19
N SER A 93 -10.07 29.07 -55.12
CA SER A 93 -9.49 27.76 -55.21
C SER A 93 -10.10 26.88 -54.11
N ASN A 94 -10.59 25.68 -54.49
CA ASN A 94 -11.01 24.65 -53.59
C ASN A 94 -10.01 23.48 -53.65
N ASN A 95 -9.43 23.13 -52.54
CA ASN A 95 -8.51 22.01 -52.37
C ASN A 95 -9.12 20.96 -51.46
N LEU A 96 -9.66 19.89 -52.02
CA LEU A 96 -10.10 18.72 -51.33
C LEU A 96 -8.99 17.65 -51.32
N SER A 97 -8.54 17.24 -50.15
CA SER A 97 -7.59 16.16 -50.04
C SER A 97 -8.09 15.10 -49.03
N ALA A 98 -7.89 13.84 -49.34
CA ALA A 98 -8.13 12.73 -48.48
C ALA A 98 -6.99 11.71 -48.58
N GLN A 99 -6.55 11.18 -47.47
CA GLN A 99 -5.42 10.25 -47.43
C GLN A 99 -5.65 9.17 -46.37
N VAL A 100 -5.33 7.94 -46.70
CA VAL A 100 -5.12 6.85 -45.72
C VAL A 100 -3.65 6.47 -45.81
N SER A 101 -2.94 6.52 -44.67
CA SER A 101 -1.52 6.19 -44.62
C SER A 101 -1.20 5.24 -43.50
N GLY A 102 -0.31 4.28 -43.74
CA GLY A 102 0.27 3.38 -42.76
C GLY A 102 1.76 3.62 -42.65
N TYR A 103 2.24 3.88 -41.42
CA TYR A 103 3.66 4.04 -41.15
C TYR A 103 4.15 2.94 -40.21
N MET A 104 5.30 2.33 -40.51
CA MET A 104 5.98 1.36 -39.69
C MET A 104 7.47 1.67 -39.59
N LEU A 105 7.98 1.70 -38.39
CA LEU A 105 9.41 1.85 -38.12
C LEU A 105 10.08 0.47 -38.23
N LEU A 106 11.01 0.30 -39.14
CA LEU A 106 11.73 -0.96 -39.37
C LEU A 106 13.01 -1.04 -38.54
N TYR A 107 13.70 0.08 -38.36
CA TYR A 107 14.95 0.18 -37.61
C TYR A 107 15.13 1.58 -37.01
N ASN A 108 15.67 1.66 -35.78
CA ASN A 108 15.99 2.93 -35.11
C ASN A 108 17.09 2.75 -34.06
N GLY A 109 18.15 2.04 -34.39
CA GLY A 109 19.23 1.77 -33.45
C GLY A 109 18.83 0.86 -32.29
N GLN A 110 17.86 -0.04 -32.47
CA GLN A 110 17.28 -0.95 -31.48
C GLN A 110 16.49 -0.24 -30.35
N ARG A 111 16.11 1.03 -30.53
CA ARG A 111 15.37 1.79 -29.50
C ARG A 111 14.04 1.12 -29.15
N VAL A 112 13.27 0.63 -30.14
CA VAL A 112 12.01 -0.08 -29.90
C VAL A 112 12.20 -1.33 -29.07
N VAL A 113 13.23 -2.14 -29.36
CA VAL A 113 13.53 -3.36 -28.61
C VAL A 113 13.92 -3.03 -27.18
N THR A 114 14.71 -1.98 -26.99
CA THR A 114 15.12 -1.50 -25.66
C THR A 114 13.94 -0.93 -24.87
N ALA A 115 13.07 -0.16 -25.53
CA ALA A 115 11.85 0.37 -24.94
C ALA A 115 10.92 -0.77 -24.48
N LYS A 116 10.74 -1.83 -25.30
CA LYS A 116 9.96 -3.00 -24.91
C LYS A 116 10.54 -3.72 -23.68
N LYS A 117 11.88 -3.87 -23.62
CA LYS A 117 12.54 -4.43 -22.42
C LYS A 117 12.33 -3.55 -21.19
N ARG A 118 12.45 -2.22 -21.35
CA ARG A 118 12.17 -1.27 -20.25
C ARG A 118 10.73 -1.39 -19.74
N LEU A 119 9.75 -1.50 -20.63
CA LEU A 119 8.34 -1.69 -20.26
C LEU A 119 8.13 -2.99 -19.45
N GLY A 120 8.83 -4.07 -19.82
CA GLY A 120 8.82 -5.32 -19.04
C GLY A 120 9.38 -5.12 -17.62
N VAL A 121 10.49 -4.38 -17.47
CA VAL A 121 11.04 -4.12 -16.13
C VAL A 121 10.14 -3.18 -15.32
N ILE A 122 9.42 -2.24 -15.96
CA ILE A 122 8.41 -1.41 -15.27
C ILE A 122 7.27 -2.28 -14.73
N GLU A 123 6.80 -3.25 -15.51
CA GLU A 123 5.79 -4.21 -15.05
C GLU A 123 6.29 -4.99 -13.82
N ASP A 124 7.51 -5.52 -13.87
CA ASP A 124 8.10 -6.25 -12.75
C ASP A 124 8.31 -5.35 -11.52
N GLN A 125 8.74 -4.10 -11.71
CA GLN A 125 8.83 -3.11 -10.64
C GLN A 125 7.47 -2.88 -9.96
N THR A 126 6.41 -2.76 -10.75
CA THR A 126 5.05 -2.54 -10.24
C THR A 126 4.56 -3.76 -9.44
N LYS A 127 4.93 -4.99 -9.85
CA LYS A 127 4.67 -6.21 -9.05
C LYS A 127 5.39 -6.18 -7.69
N GLN A 128 6.64 -5.70 -7.64
CA GLN A 128 7.34 -5.53 -6.36
C GLN A 128 6.69 -4.47 -5.48
N GLN A 129 6.21 -3.38 -6.07
CA GLN A 129 5.46 -2.35 -5.33
C GLN A 129 4.14 -2.88 -4.77
N LEU A 130 3.42 -3.75 -5.49
CA LEU A 130 2.25 -4.46 -4.98
C LEU A 130 2.64 -5.34 -3.77
N SER A 131 3.74 -6.10 -3.87
CA SER A 131 4.23 -6.93 -2.77
C SER A 131 4.60 -6.10 -1.54
N SER A 132 5.25 -4.97 -1.72
CA SER A 132 5.56 -4.03 -0.63
C SER A 132 4.29 -3.50 0.04
N ARG A 133 3.27 -3.10 -0.73
CA ARG A 133 1.98 -2.66 -0.21
C ARG A 133 1.28 -3.75 0.60
N ALA A 134 1.32 -5.00 0.12
CA ALA A 134 0.75 -6.14 0.82
C ALA A 134 1.44 -6.38 2.17
N LEU A 135 2.78 -6.32 2.22
CA LEU A 135 3.55 -6.47 3.47
C LEU A 135 3.27 -5.34 4.46
N ILE A 136 3.15 -4.09 3.99
CA ILE A 136 2.82 -2.95 4.85
C ILE A 136 1.42 -3.14 5.45
N LEU A 137 0.44 -3.51 4.65
CA LEU A 137 -0.92 -3.77 5.12
C LEU A 137 -0.96 -4.92 6.13
N ALA A 138 -0.31 -6.05 5.83
CA ALA A 138 -0.22 -7.20 6.72
C ALA A 138 0.40 -6.82 8.07
N ASN A 139 1.51 -6.08 8.05
CA ASN A 139 2.15 -5.56 9.26
C ASN A 139 1.18 -4.70 10.10
N ASN A 140 0.48 -3.75 9.47
CA ASN A 140 -0.44 -2.85 10.16
C ASN A 140 -1.64 -3.60 10.77
N VAL A 141 -2.18 -4.58 10.04
CA VAL A 141 -3.26 -5.45 10.53
C VAL A 141 -2.80 -6.26 11.73
N LEU A 142 -1.63 -6.90 11.66
CA LEU A 142 -1.08 -7.69 12.76
C LEU A 142 -0.82 -6.83 14.00
N LEU A 143 -0.22 -5.64 13.83
CA LEU A 143 0.01 -4.72 14.94
C LEU A 143 -1.30 -4.28 15.59
N LYS A 144 -2.32 -3.92 14.80
CA LYS A 144 -3.62 -3.53 15.34
C LYS A 144 -4.36 -4.68 15.98
N TYR A 145 -4.27 -5.89 15.40
CA TYR A 145 -4.85 -7.11 15.97
C TYR A 145 -4.28 -7.41 17.36
N TYR A 146 -2.95 -7.44 17.49
CA TYR A 146 -2.30 -7.69 18.78
C TYR A 146 -2.43 -6.51 19.75
N ASP A 147 -2.68 -5.28 19.26
CA ASP A 147 -3.06 -4.17 20.12
C ASP A 147 -4.43 -4.42 20.79
N VAL A 148 -5.44 -4.91 20.04
CA VAL A 148 -6.73 -5.30 20.64
C VAL A 148 -6.55 -6.43 21.66
N VAL A 149 -5.72 -7.45 21.37
CA VAL A 149 -5.37 -8.53 22.32
C VAL A 149 -4.73 -7.95 23.59
N ARG A 150 -3.84 -6.97 23.46
CA ARG A 150 -3.22 -6.24 24.57
C ARG A 150 -4.30 -5.56 25.44
N GLN A 151 -5.22 -4.82 24.83
CA GLN A 151 -6.30 -4.12 25.54
C GLN A 151 -7.25 -5.08 26.25
N GLN A 152 -7.57 -6.22 25.64
CA GLN A 152 -8.35 -7.28 26.28
C GLN A 152 -7.62 -7.90 27.48
N SER A 153 -6.29 -8.02 27.40
CA SER A 153 -5.48 -8.52 28.51
C SER A 153 -5.46 -7.53 29.68
N TYR A 154 -5.48 -6.23 29.42
CA TYR A 154 -5.65 -5.19 30.45
C TYR A 154 -7.01 -5.32 31.15
N ALA A 155 -8.08 -5.49 30.38
CA ALA A 155 -9.41 -5.70 30.97
C ALA A 155 -9.46 -6.93 31.89
N LYS A 156 -8.75 -8.02 31.54
CA LYS A 156 -8.62 -9.21 32.39
C LYS A 156 -7.90 -8.89 33.72
N THR A 157 -6.82 -8.09 33.66
CA THR A 157 -6.10 -7.66 34.88
C THR A 157 -6.98 -6.78 35.76
N LEU A 158 -7.71 -5.82 35.17
CA LEU A 158 -8.67 -4.98 35.93
C LEU A 158 -9.80 -5.81 36.53
N GLN A 159 -10.33 -6.81 35.82
CA GLN A 159 -11.35 -7.71 36.36
C GLN A 159 -10.84 -8.49 37.56
N ALA A 160 -9.60 -9.03 37.50
CA ALA A 160 -8.99 -9.70 38.66
C ALA A 160 -8.82 -8.74 39.85
N SER A 161 -8.48 -7.47 39.57
CA SER A 161 -8.41 -6.45 40.63
C SER A 161 -9.77 -6.11 41.24
N ILE A 162 -10.83 -6.04 40.44
CA ILE A 162 -12.21 -5.86 40.88
C ILE A 162 -12.62 -7.03 41.77
N ASP A 163 -12.27 -8.25 41.42
CA ASP A 163 -12.62 -9.43 42.21
C ASP A 163 -11.91 -9.44 43.58
N ALA A 164 -10.63 -9.01 43.62
CA ALA A 164 -9.91 -8.78 44.88
C ALA A 164 -10.56 -7.65 45.72
N GLN A 165 -10.99 -6.54 45.08
CA GLN A 165 -11.64 -5.44 45.77
C GLN A 165 -13.00 -5.81 46.31
N LYS A 166 -13.78 -6.65 45.62
CA LYS A 166 -15.04 -7.22 46.12
C LYS A 166 -14.82 -8.09 47.39
N GLN A 167 -13.75 -8.89 47.37
CA GLN A 167 -13.38 -9.70 48.56
C GLN A 167 -13.00 -8.81 49.75
N GLN A 168 -12.19 -7.76 49.51
CA GLN A 168 -11.83 -6.77 50.54
C GLN A 168 -13.08 -6.09 51.10
N LEU A 169 -14.02 -5.64 50.29
CA LEU A 169 -15.26 -5.01 50.73
C LEU A 169 -16.09 -5.96 51.59
N ALA A 170 -16.21 -7.24 51.21
CA ALA A 170 -16.93 -8.25 52.01
C ALA A 170 -16.29 -8.46 53.38
N ILE A 171 -14.95 -8.48 53.48
CA ILE A 171 -14.22 -8.56 54.73
C ILE A 171 -14.52 -7.32 55.63
N VAL A 172 -14.46 -6.11 55.06
CA VAL A 172 -14.72 -4.85 55.76
C VAL A 172 -16.17 -4.82 56.25
N GLN A 173 -17.15 -5.24 55.47
CA GLN A 173 -18.56 -5.35 55.87
C GLN A 173 -18.75 -6.31 57.04
N ALA A 174 -18.14 -7.49 56.98
CA ALA A 174 -18.18 -8.47 58.06
C ALA A 174 -17.52 -7.92 59.35
N GLN A 175 -16.40 -7.22 59.22
CA GLN A 175 -15.73 -6.59 60.37
C GLN A 175 -16.55 -5.45 60.98
N GLN A 176 -17.22 -4.65 60.14
CA GLN A 176 -18.09 -3.57 60.60
C GLN A 176 -19.31 -4.08 61.36
N SER A 177 -19.94 -5.16 60.87
CA SER A 177 -21.13 -5.75 61.53
C SER A 177 -20.88 -6.22 62.96
N VAL A 178 -19.62 -6.54 63.30
CA VAL A 178 -19.20 -6.92 64.64
C VAL A 178 -18.44 -5.80 65.40
N GLY A 179 -18.50 -4.57 64.90
CA GLY A 179 -17.88 -3.38 65.54
C GLY A 179 -16.35 -3.30 65.39
N LEU A 180 -15.76 -4.08 64.48
CA LEU A 180 -14.31 -4.18 64.32
C LEU A 180 -13.75 -3.30 63.16
N ALA A 181 -14.59 -2.69 62.33
CA ALA A 181 -14.26 -1.70 61.35
C ALA A 181 -15.17 -0.48 61.47
N ASN A 182 -14.70 0.71 61.03
CA ASN A 182 -15.48 1.95 61.05
C ASN A 182 -16.17 2.21 59.69
N ASN A 183 -17.09 3.18 59.67
CA ASN A 183 -17.79 3.56 58.45
C ASN A 183 -16.87 4.18 57.39
N ALA A 184 -15.75 4.82 57.77
CA ALA A 184 -14.80 5.37 56.83
C ALA A 184 -14.11 4.28 56.02
N ASP A 185 -13.73 3.17 56.64
CA ASP A 185 -13.13 2.02 55.98
C ASP A 185 -14.11 1.37 54.98
N LEU A 186 -15.41 1.28 55.37
CA LEU A 186 -16.46 0.76 54.50
C LEU A 186 -16.65 1.68 53.28
N PHE A 187 -16.81 2.99 53.47
CA PHE A 187 -17.01 3.93 52.39
C PHE A 187 -15.78 4.01 51.47
N GLN A 188 -14.56 3.97 52.01
CA GLN A 188 -13.33 3.92 51.23
C GLN A 188 -13.31 2.67 50.34
N SER A 189 -13.63 1.49 50.87
CA SER A 189 -13.67 0.25 50.09
C SER A 189 -14.71 0.30 48.95
N GLN A 190 -15.87 0.96 49.19
CA GLN A 190 -16.89 1.15 48.16
C GLN A 190 -16.42 2.10 47.08
N VAL A 191 -15.78 3.22 47.45
CA VAL A 191 -15.20 4.18 46.46
C VAL A 191 -14.12 3.51 45.64
N ASP A 192 -13.22 2.77 46.26
CA ASP A 192 -12.14 2.06 45.55
C ASP A 192 -12.73 1.01 44.56
N LEU A 193 -13.73 0.24 44.94
CA LEU A 193 -14.43 -0.70 44.05
C LEU A 193 -15.09 0.01 42.87
N ASN A 194 -15.83 1.10 43.13
CA ASN A 194 -16.48 1.87 42.08
C ASN A 194 -15.46 2.45 41.08
N THR A 195 -14.32 2.91 41.61
CA THR A 195 -13.21 3.40 40.73
C THR A 195 -12.67 2.32 39.81
N GLN A 196 -12.48 1.09 40.31
CA GLN A 196 -12.03 -0.03 39.48
C GLN A 196 -13.07 -0.44 38.43
N ILE A 197 -14.36 -0.40 38.78
CA ILE A 197 -15.46 -0.65 37.81
C ILE A 197 -15.44 0.41 36.71
N GLN A 198 -15.26 1.70 37.03
CA GLN A 198 -15.14 2.79 36.04
C GLN A 198 -13.92 2.58 35.15
N ASN A 199 -12.78 2.18 35.71
CA ASN A 199 -11.59 1.87 34.92
C ASN A 199 -11.83 0.73 33.93
N LEU A 200 -12.54 -0.32 34.34
CA LEU A 200 -12.91 -1.43 33.44
C LEU A 200 -13.87 -0.97 32.33
N GLN A 201 -14.84 -0.11 32.64
CA GLN A 201 -15.77 0.45 31.65
C GLN A 201 -15.02 1.30 30.63
N ALA A 202 -14.09 2.16 31.07
CA ALA A 202 -13.24 2.93 30.18
C ALA A 202 -12.36 2.03 29.28
N GLN A 203 -11.81 0.94 29.87
CA GLN A 203 -11.02 -0.05 29.12
C GLN A 203 -11.86 -0.78 28.07
N GLN A 204 -13.13 -1.09 28.37
CA GLN A 204 -14.04 -1.72 27.42
C GLN A 204 -14.29 -0.82 26.20
N LEU A 205 -14.47 0.49 26.40
CA LEU A 205 -14.59 1.45 25.31
C LEU A 205 -13.34 1.44 24.40
N ILE A 206 -12.13 1.40 24.99
CA ILE A 206 -10.87 1.33 24.24
C ILE A 206 -10.81 0.04 23.40
N ILE A 207 -11.26 -1.10 23.93
CA ILE A 207 -11.35 -2.37 23.21
C ILE A 207 -12.30 -2.24 22.01
N ASP A 208 -13.49 -1.67 22.21
CA ASP A 208 -14.50 -1.55 21.17
C ASP A 208 -14.03 -0.59 20.07
N GLN A 209 -13.42 0.53 20.43
CA GLN A 209 -12.75 1.43 19.45
C GLN A 209 -11.62 0.72 18.69
N GLY A 210 -10.80 -0.07 19.39
CA GLY A 210 -9.73 -0.85 18.77
C GLY A 210 -10.25 -1.89 17.78
N LYS A 211 -11.39 -2.54 18.07
CA LYS A 211 -12.06 -3.45 17.13
C LYS A 211 -12.61 -2.71 15.91
N THR A 212 -13.21 -1.54 16.11
CA THR A 212 -13.70 -0.69 15.01
C THR A 212 -12.55 -0.26 14.08
N ASP A 213 -11.41 0.13 14.62
CA ASP A 213 -10.22 0.45 13.84
C ASP A 213 -9.72 -0.76 13.05
N LEU A 214 -9.69 -1.94 13.68
CA LEU A 214 -9.32 -3.18 12.99
C LEU A 214 -10.29 -3.49 11.85
N LEU A 215 -11.60 -3.42 12.07
CA LEU A 215 -12.61 -3.62 11.02
C LEU A 215 -12.42 -2.65 9.85
N THR A 216 -12.07 -1.40 10.14
CA THR A 216 -11.75 -0.41 9.11
C THR A 216 -10.54 -0.83 8.27
N LEU A 217 -9.46 -1.32 8.89
CA LEU A 217 -8.29 -1.87 8.18
C LEU A 217 -8.64 -3.10 7.33
N LEU A 218 -9.59 -3.91 7.79
CA LEU A 218 -10.08 -5.09 7.06
C LEU A 218 -11.05 -4.71 5.93
N THR A 219 -11.44 -3.45 5.83
CA THR A 219 -12.47 -2.96 4.90
C THR A 219 -13.80 -3.73 5.09
N LEU A 220 -14.16 -3.95 6.37
CA LEU A 220 -15.44 -4.51 6.79
C LEU A 220 -16.33 -3.42 7.39
N ASN A 221 -17.62 -3.74 7.59
CA ASN A 221 -18.52 -2.80 8.25
C ASN A 221 -18.02 -2.52 9.68
N PRO A 222 -17.76 -1.24 10.06
CA PRO A 222 -17.23 -0.87 11.38
C PRO A 222 -18.07 -1.27 12.57
N ASP A 223 -19.38 -1.55 12.37
CA ASP A 223 -20.34 -1.97 13.40
C ASP A 223 -20.49 -3.51 13.50
N SER A 224 -19.66 -4.26 12.78
CA SER A 224 -19.71 -5.73 12.82
C SER A 224 -19.19 -6.27 14.14
N ALA A 225 -19.91 -7.24 14.72
CA ALA A 225 -19.45 -7.94 15.92
C ALA A 225 -18.34 -8.92 15.56
N ILE A 226 -17.13 -8.68 16.12
CA ILE A 226 -15.99 -9.61 16.03
C ILE A 226 -15.55 -10.06 17.41
N VAL A 227 -15.15 -11.34 17.50
CA VAL A 227 -14.51 -11.92 18.69
C VAL A 227 -13.05 -12.19 18.35
N ILE A 228 -12.16 -11.55 19.08
CA ILE A 228 -10.72 -11.78 18.99
C ILE A 228 -10.35 -12.64 20.20
N GLN A 229 -9.91 -13.87 19.94
CA GLN A 229 -9.43 -14.80 20.96
C GLN A 229 -8.01 -15.19 20.59
N ASP A 230 -7.05 -14.56 21.26
CA ASP A 230 -5.65 -14.88 21.03
C ASP A 230 -4.83 -14.57 22.28
N THR A 231 -3.62 -15.12 22.30
CA THR A 231 -2.57 -14.80 23.25
C THR A 231 -1.37 -14.27 22.51
N ILE A 232 -0.60 -13.38 23.13
CA ILE A 232 0.62 -12.85 22.50
C ILE A 232 1.72 -13.93 22.61
N LEU A 233 1.83 -14.77 21.56
CA LEU A 233 2.90 -15.74 21.43
C LEU A 233 4.07 -15.08 20.65
N ILE A 234 5.25 -15.09 21.24
CA ILE A 234 6.46 -14.47 20.68
C ILE A 234 7.39 -15.58 20.20
N ASP A 235 7.83 -15.55 18.95
CA ASP A 235 8.90 -16.43 18.48
C ASP A 235 10.23 -15.96 19.06
N ARG A 236 10.97 -16.87 19.71
CA ARG A 236 12.23 -16.56 20.40
C ARG A 236 13.48 -16.84 19.57
N ASN A 237 13.32 -17.35 18.34
CA ASN A 237 14.41 -17.89 17.54
C ASN A 237 14.86 -16.97 16.40
N ILE A 238 14.47 -15.69 16.42
CA ILE A 238 14.84 -14.73 15.36
C ILE A 238 16.32 -14.39 15.50
N GLN A 239 17.09 -14.58 14.42
CA GLN A 239 18.50 -14.25 14.33
C GLN A 239 18.73 -13.05 13.41
N LEU A 240 19.50 -12.06 13.88
CA LEU A 240 19.78 -10.83 13.13
C LEU A 240 20.43 -11.12 11.76
N ALA A 241 21.39 -12.06 11.71
CA ALA A 241 22.07 -12.39 10.46
C ALA A 241 21.11 -12.86 9.36
N ASN A 242 20.11 -13.69 9.72
CA ASN A 242 19.08 -14.16 8.78
C ASN A 242 18.18 -13.02 8.30
N ILE A 243 17.81 -12.10 9.20
CA ILE A 243 17.03 -10.91 8.84
C ILE A 243 17.79 -10.00 7.88
N LEU A 244 19.07 -9.69 8.17
CA LEU A 244 19.88 -8.81 7.33
C LEU A 244 20.13 -9.39 5.94
N SER A 245 20.39 -10.69 5.84
CA SER A 245 20.53 -11.37 4.55
C SER A 245 19.22 -11.32 3.74
N ALA A 246 18.10 -11.59 4.39
CA ALA A 246 16.77 -11.54 3.76
C ALA A 246 16.37 -10.11 3.34
N VAL A 247 16.68 -9.09 4.16
CA VAL A 247 16.47 -7.67 3.80
C VAL A 247 17.15 -7.35 2.48
N SER A 248 18.41 -7.74 2.31
CA SER A 248 19.16 -7.43 1.09
C SER A 248 18.69 -8.23 -0.13
N ALA A 249 18.24 -9.47 0.06
CA ALA A 249 17.90 -10.39 -1.03
C ALA A 249 16.44 -10.39 -1.43
N ALA A 250 15.51 -10.20 -0.49
CA ALA A 250 14.09 -10.48 -0.69
C ALA A 250 13.16 -9.29 -0.40
N ASN A 251 13.67 -8.15 0.10
CA ASN A 251 12.83 -7.00 0.40
C ASN A 251 12.29 -6.38 -0.90
N PRO A 252 10.93 -6.29 -1.09
CA PRO A 252 10.35 -5.82 -2.33
C PRO A 252 10.71 -4.37 -2.69
N ASP A 253 10.91 -3.49 -1.71
CA ASP A 253 11.29 -2.09 -1.95
C ASP A 253 12.71 -2.00 -2.51
N ILE A 254 13.64 -2.82 -2.01
CA ILE A 254 15.01 -2.91 -2.52
C ILE A 254 15.01 -3.53 -3.92
N MET A 255 14.17 -4.55 -4.16
CA MET A 255 14.01 -5.14 -5.50
C MET A 255 13.45 -4.12 -6.50
N ALA A 256 12.43 -3.35 -6.11
CA ALA A 256 11.89 -2.28 -6.94
C ALA A 256 12.92 -1.18 -7.24
N ALA A 257 13.77 -0.84 -6.27
CA ALA A 257 14.87 0.12 -6.49
C ALA A 257 15.94 -0.42 -7.45
N ASN A 258 16.28 -1.71 -7.40
CA ASN A 258 17.16 -2.36 -8.37
C ASN A 258 16.56 -2.34 -9.79
N GLN A 259 15.25 -2.57 -9.92
CA GLN A 259 14.55 -2.47 -11.20
C GLN A 259 14.55 -1.03 -11.72
N GLN A 260 14.44 -0.01 -10.85
CA GLN A 260 14.56 1.39 -11.25
C GLN A 260 15.93 1.72 -11.86
N ILE A 261 17.01 1.15 -11.33
CA ILE A 261 18.35 1.28 -11.94
C ILE A 261 18.35 0.69 -13.36
N THR A 262 17.78 -0.51 -13.52
CA THR A 262 17.67 -1.17 -14.84
C THR A 262 16.81 -0.36 -15.82
N ILE A 263 15.71 0.22 -15.36
CA ILE A 263 14.86 1.13 -16.17
C ILE A 263 15.70 2.31 -16.68
N ASN A 264 16.45 2.96 -15.80
CA ASN A 264 17.28 4.11 -16.17
C ASN A 264 18.44 3.72 -17.11
N GLN A 265 19.02 2.53 -16.96
CA GLN A 265 19.98 1.97 -17.91
C GLN A 265 19.37 1.76 -19.31
N TYR A 266 18.12 1.31 -19.39
CA TYR A 266 17.42 1.23 -20.68
C TYR A 266 17.11 2.61 -21.26
N ILE A 267 16.71 3.60 -20.44
CA ILE A 267 16.54 4.98 -20.88
C ILE A 267 17.85 5.56 -21.44
N GLU A 268 18.98 5.28 -20.82
CA GLU A 268 20.30 5.68 -21.31
C GLU A 268 20.61 5.06 -22.69
N LYS A 269 20.30 3.75 -22.86
CA LYS A 269 20.46 3.05 -24.16
C LYS A 269 19.51 3.61 -25.22
N GLU A 270 18.23 3.86 -24.88
CA GLU A 270 17.24 4.45 -25.78
C GLU A 270 17.65 5.86 -26.22
N THR A 271 18.21 6.66 -25.31
CA THR A 271 18.71 8.02 -25.62
C THR A 271 19.97 7.96 -26.48
N GLY A 272 20.88 7.03 -26.19
CA GLY A 272 22.04 6.77 -27.02
C GLY A 272 21.68 6.33 -28.43
N ALA A 273 20.59 5.59 -28.57
CA ALA A 273 20.08 5.11 -29.88
C ALA A 273 19.58 6.23 -30.78
N LEU A 274 19.28 7.42 -30.30
CA LEU A 274 18.88 8.59 -31.11
C LEU A 274 19.95 9.05 -32.07
N ARG A 275 21.21 8.63 -31.90
CA ARG A 275 22.34 8.94 -32.80
C ARG A 275 22.45 8.00 -34.00
N TYR A 276 21.74 6.88 -33.97
CA TYR A 276 21.77 5.91 -35.08
C TYR A 276 20.76 6.27 -36.16
N PRO A 277 20.99 5.83 -37.41
CA PRO A 277 19.99 5.95 -38.44
C PRO A 277 18.66 5.32 -38.10
N SER A 278 17.57 5.89 -38.60
CA SER A 278 16.27 5.24 -38.56
C SER A 278 15.78 4.93 -39.97
N LEU A 279 15.12 3.78 -40.11
CA LEU A 279 14.53 3.30 -41.34
C LEU A 279 13.03 3.08 -41.10
N GLY A 280 12.20 3.73 -41.88
CA GLY A 280 10.75 3.57 -41.85
C GLY A 280 10.16 3.30 -43.21
N VAL A 281 9.04 2.63 -43.24
CA VAL A 281 8.22 2.46 -44.45
C VAL A 281 6.89 3.18 -44.24
N ASN A 282 6.47 3.90 -45.27
CA ASN A 282 5.18 4.58 -45.35
C ASN A 282 4.45 4.10 -46.60
N VAL A 283 3.22 3.60 -46.43
CA VAL A 283 2.36 3.16 -47.53
C VAL A 283 1.01 3.84 -47.39
N GLY A 284 0.38 4.12 -48.52
CA GLY A 284 -0.94 4.77 -48.41
C GLY A 284 -1.63 4.91 -49.76
N TYR A 285 -2.79 5.51 -49.68
CA TYR A 285 -3.58 5.95 -50.80
C TYR A 285 -3.97 7.39 -50.63
N ASN A 286 -3.67 8.24 -51.60
CA ASN A 286 -4.03 9.65 -51.58
C ASN A 286 -5.07 9.97 -52.66
N TYR A 287 -5.95 10.92 -52.32
CA TYR A 287 -6.87 11.58 -53.23
C TYR A 287 -6.70 13.08 -53.05
N SER A 288 -6.49 13.80 -54.14
CA SER A 288 -6.35 15.26 -54.14
C SER A 288 -7.09 15.84 -55.37
N ARG A 289 -7.99 16.76 -55.11
CA ARG A 289 -8.73 17.51 -56.14
C ARG A 289 -8.57 19.00 -55.86
N THR A 290 -7.93 19.69 -56.78
CA THR A 290 -7.81 21.13 -56.79
C THR A 290 -8.69 21.69 -57.93
N ARG A 291 -9.64 22.55 -57.58
CA ARG A 291 -10.49 23.29 -58.53
C ARG A 291 -10.21 24.77 -58.40
N ASN A 292 -9.85 25.43 -59.50
CA ASN A 292 -9.53 26.85 -59.55
C ASN A 292 -10.53 27.58 -60.46
N SER A 293 -10.90 28.78 -60.05
CA SER A 293 -11.77 29.66 -60.89
C SER A 293 -10.97 30.41 -61.98
N ALA A 294 -9.63 30.49 -61.85
CA ALA A 294 -8.73 31.19 -62.78
C ALA A 294 -7.36 30.50 -62.78
N GLY A 295 -6.55 30.77 -63.81
CA GLY A 295 -5.23 30.20 -63.99
C GLY A 295 -5.16 29.24 -65.18
N PHE A 296 -4.03 28.54 -65.33
CA PHE A 296 -3.80 27.59 -66.39
C PHE A 296 -4.53 26.27 -66.24
N SER A 297 -4.57 25.77 -64.96
CA SER A 297 -5.23 24.53 -64.62
C SER A 297 -6.50 24.81 -63.74
N LEU A 298 -7.68 24.58 -64.32
CA LEU A 298 -8.98 24.79 -63.63
C LEU A 298 -9.38 23.57 -62.79
N LEU A 299 -8.92 22.39 -63.16
CA LEU A 299 -9.11 21.16 -62.40
C LEU A 299 -7.86 20.31 -62.43
N ASN A 300 -7.37 19.94 -61.24
CA ASN A 300 -6.33 18.94 -61.08
C ASN A 300 -6.86 17.85 -60.17
N LEU A 301 -6.91 16.63 -60.66
CA LEU A 301 -7.34 15.45 -59.92
C LEU A 301 -6.20 14.44 -59.92
N ASN A 302 -5.72 14.11 -58.72
CA ASN A 302 -4.65 13.15 -58.50
C ASN A 302 -5.07 12.15 -57.45
N TYR A 303 -4.98 10.86 -57.73
CA TYR A 303 -5.29 9.80 -56.78
C TYR A 303 -4.47 8.55 -57.11
N GLY A 304 -4.11 7.80 -56.07
CA GLY A 304 -3.40 6.55 -56.24
C GLY A 304 -2.69 6.05 -54.99
N PRO A 305 -2.24 4.80 -55.04
CA PRO A 305 -1.41 4.22 -53.99
C PRO A 305 0.02 4.78 -54.08
N TYR A 306 0.68 4.84 -52.93
CA TYR A 306 2.11 5.14 -52.85
C TYR A 306 2.78 4.24 -51.79
N ALA A 307 4.07 3.99 -51.97
CA ALA A 307 4.96 3.39 -51.01
C ALA A 307 6.28 4.17 -50.97
N ALA A 308 6.75 4.49 -49.76
CA ALA A 308 7.98 5.22 -49.55
C ALA A 308 8.82 4.56 -48.46
N LEU A 309 10.10 4.38 -48.72
CA LEU A 309 11.10 4.01 -47.74
C LEU A 309 11.85 5.28 -47.31
N THR A 310 11.83 5.56 -46.02
CA THR A 310 12.45 6.76 -45.45
C THR A 310 13.63 6.39 -44.59
N VAL A 311 14.80 6.88 -44.91
CA VAL A 311 16.03 6.78 -44.11
C VAL A 311 16.34 8.16 -43.54
N ASN A 312 16.42 8.25 -42.22
CA ASN A 312 16.84 9.46 -41.53
C ASN A 312 18.15 9.23 -40.78
N VAL A 313 19.19 9.95 -41.12
CA VAL A 313 20.53 9.85 -40.50
C VAL A 313 20.84 11.17 -39.81
N PRO A 314 20.87 11.23 -38.48
CA PRO A 314 21.24 12.45 -37.77
C PRO A 314 22.75 12.68 -37.87
N ILE A 315 23.18 13.63 -38.70
CA ILE A 315 24.61 13.96 -38.92
C ILE A 315 25.12 14.85 -37.77
N PHE A 316 24.40 15.92 -37.47
CA PHE A 316 24.74 16.86 -36.40
C PHE A 316 23.47 17.52 -35.84
N ASN A 317 23.33 17.56 -34.53
CA ASN A 317 22.19 18.16 -33.86
C ASN A 317 22.60 19.06 -32.67
N GLY A 318 23.75 19.74 -32.79
CA GLY A 318 24.25 20.58 -31.69
C GLY A 318 24.66 19.79 -30.41
N ASN A 319 25.04 18.51 -30.57
CA ASN A 319 25.34 17.60 -29.44
C ASN A 319 24.18 17.29 -28.47
N ILE A 320 22.94 17.63 -28.85
CA ILE A 320 21.75 17.41 -27.97
C ILE A 320 21.65 15.96 -27.53
N TYR A 321 21.70 15.00 -28.45
CA TYR A 321 21.58 13.58 -28.12
C TYR A 321 22.70 13.07 -27.19
N LYS A 322 23.94 13.57 -27.38
CA LYS A 322 25.08 13.26 -26.51
C LYS A 322 24.84 13.78 -25.09
N LYS A 323 24.36 15.01 -24.96
CA LYS A 323 24.04 15.61 -23.65
C LYS A 323 22.88 14.91 -22.98
N GLN A 324 21.82 14.55 -23.69
CA GLN A 324 20.72 13.79 -23.17
C GLN A 324 21.16 12.41 -22.63
N GLN A 325 22.07 11.71 -23.36
CA GLN A 325 22.62 10.44 -22.88
C GLN A 325 23.48 10.65 -21.61
N GLN A 326 24.27 11.73 -21.53
CA GLN A 326 25.03 12.04 -20.31
C GLN A 326 24.11 12.29 -19.11
N VAL A 327 22.99 13.01 -19.31
CA VAL A 327 21.97 13.21 -18.27
C VAL A 327 21.35 11.87 -17.85
N ALA A 328 21.01 11.01 -18.79
CA ALA A 328 20.48 9.68 -18.49
C ALA A 328 21.47 8.83 -17.67
N ALA A 329 22.76 8.88 -18.00
CA ALA A 329 23.83 8.20 -17.22
C ALA A 329 23.94 8.74 -15.78
N VAL A 330 23.80 10.06 -15.59
CA VAL A 330 23.76 10.66 -14.23
C VAL A 330 22.52 10.19 -13.47
N ASN A 331 21.35 10.10 -14.13
CA ASN A 331 20.13 9.60 -13.52
C ASN A 331 20.27 8.12 -13.10
N THR A 332 20.99 7.30 -13.88
CA THR A 332 21.34 5.92 -13.49
C THR A 332 22.16 5.90 -12.20
N LYS A 333 23.19 6.76 -12.08
CA LYS A 333 23.98 6.89 -10.85
C LYS A 333 23.14 7.35 -9.65
N ASN A 334 22.27 8.34 -9.86
CA ASN A 334 21.36 8.80 -8.81
C ASN A 334 20.47 7.66 -8.31
N SER A 335 19.96 6.81 -9.19
CA SER A 335 19.15 5.64 -8.79
C SER A 335 19.95 4.61 -7.98
N GLN A 336 21.24 4.45 -8.26
CA GLN A 336 22.13 3.61 -7.46
C GLN A 336 22.28 4.19 -6.05
N LEU A 337 22.51 5.50 -5.92
CA LEU A 337 22.60 6.16 -4.61
C LEU A 337 21.28 6.06 -3.82
N VAL A 338 20.13 6.21 -4.49
CA VAL A 338 18.81 6.02 -3.86
C VAL A 338 18.68 4.58 -3.34
N ARG A 339 19.03 3.56 -4.13
CA ARG A 339 19.02 2.18 -3.69
C ARG A 339 19.96 1.96 -2.50
N ASP A 340 21.17 2.49 -2.52
CA ASP A 340 22.16 2.32 -1.44
C ASP A 340 21.67 2.98 -0.14
N THR A 341 21.07 4.17 -0.24
CA THR A 341 20.42 4.86 0.90
C THR A 341 19.28 4.01 1.46
N LEU A 342 18.47 3.39 0.60
CA LEU A 342 17.36 2.54 1.01
C LEU A 342 17.88 1.29 1.75
N VAL A 343 18.90 0.61 1.21
CA VAL A 343 19.55 -0.54 1.85
C VAL A 343 20.10 -0.17 3.23
N LEU A 344 20.80 0.96 3.34
CA LEU A 344 21.33 1.45 4.62
C LEU A 344 20.19 1.70 5.62
N SER A 345 19.13 2.35 5.20
CA SER A 345 17.96 2.66 6.04
C SER A 345 17.27 1.39 6.53
N TYR A 346 17.00 0.43 5.65
CA TYR A 346 16.39 -0.86 6.04
C TYR A 346 17.29 -1.67 6.97
N THR A 347 18.59 -1.70 6.71
CA THR A 347 19.57 -2.35 7.58
C THR A 347 19.60 -1.72 8.97
N ALA A 348 19.67 -0.39 9.05
CA ALA A 348 19.66 0.32 10.32
C ALA A 348 18.37 0.09 11.10
N ASN A 349 17.22 0.12 10.42
CA ASN A 349 15.92 -0.14 11.03
C ASN A 349 15.78 -1.59 11.50
N ALA A 350 16.28 -2.55 10.74
CA ALA A 350 16.32 -3.96 11.16
C ALA A 350 17.18 -4.15 12.42
N VAL A 351 18.36 -3.53 12.49
CA VAL A 351 19.21 -3.58 13.69
C VAL A 351 18.52 -2.95 14.90
N LYS A 352 17.91 -1.76 14.75
CA LYS A 352 17.16 -1.10 15.84
C LYS A 352 16.00 -1.96 16.34
N ASN A 353 15.22 -2.54 15.43
CA ASN A 353 14.09 -3.39 15.81
C ASN A 353 14.57 -4.71 16.43
N TRP A 354 15.71 -5.27 16.02
CA TRP A 354 16.29 -6.45 16.65
C TRP A 354 16.77 -6.15 18.07
N GLN A 355 17.40 -4.99 18.30
CA GLN A 355 17.79 -4.54 19.63
C GLN A 355 16.55 -4.36 20.54
N ALA A 356 15.49 -3.74 20.01
CA ALA A 356 14.22 -3.62 20.75
C ALA A 356 13.62 -5.00 21.05
N TYR A 357 13.59 -5.90 20.07
CA TYR A 357 13.10 -7.27 20.24
C TYR A 357 13.83 -8.03 21.33
N THR A 358 15.17 -8.06 21.29
CA THR A 358 15.98 -8.78 22.28
C THR A 358 15.87 -8.18 23.68
N ASN A 359 15.84 -6.85 23.79
CA ASN A 359 15.63 -6.16 25.05
C ASN A 359 14.24 -6.49 25.64
N ASN A 360 13.18 -6.40 24.83
CA ASN A 360 11.83 -6.70 25.26
C ASN A 360 11.67 -8.18 25.68
N LEU A 361 12.35 -9.13 25.04
CA LEU A 361 12.35 -10.52 25.46
C LEU A 361 12.92 -10.71 26.88
N GLN A 362 14.03 -10.02 27.20
CA GLN A 362 14.59 -10.04 28.54
C GLN A 362 13.64 -9.41 29.56
N GLN A 363 13.01 -8.29 29.19
CA GLN A 363 12.01 -7.64 30.05
C GLN A 363 10.78 -8.49 30.27
N VAL A 364 10.31 -9.28 29.29
CA VAL A 364 9.18 -10.21 29.46
C VAL A 364 9.45 -11.21 30.57
N GLU A 365 10.65 -11.80 30.64
CA GLU A 365 11.00 -12.76 31.68
C GLU A 365 10.96 -12.12 33.09
N THR A 366 11.55 -10.93 33.23
CA THR A 366 11.54 -10.20 34.50
C THR A 366 10.13 -9.74 34.87
N ALA A 367 9.36 -9.22 33.90
CA ALA A 367 7.99 -8.76 34.13
C ALA A 367 7.05 -9.92 34.53
N LYS A 368 7.24 -11.12 33.94
CA LYS A 368 6.51 -12.33 34.32
C LYS A 368 6.80 -12.73 35.74
N ALA A 369 8.08 -12.77 36.13
CA ALA A 369 8.44 -13.08 37.51
C ALA A 369 7.85 -12.05 38.51
N ASN A 370 7.88 -10.76 38.17
CA ASN A 370 7.28 -9.70 39.00
C ASN A 370 5.75 -9.82 39.09
N TYR A 371 5.08 -10.15 38.00
CA TYR A 371 3.63 -10.39 38.00
C TYR A 371 3.26 -11.55 38.90
N ASP A 372 3.97 -12.68 38.82
CA ASP A 372 3.75 -13.86 39.66
C ASP A 372 4.00 -13.54 41.15
N LEU A 373 5.03 -12.77 41.48
CA LEU A 373 5.33 -12.32 42.83
C LEU A 373 4.28 -11.35 43.37
N SER A 374 3.84 -10.38 42.55
CA SER A 374 2.81 -9.40 42.92
C SER A 374 1.46 -10.06 43.14
N SER A 375 1.12 -11.08 42.35
CA SER A 375 -0.10 -11.90 42.57
C SER A 375 -0.04 -12.64 43.88
N LYS A 376 1.09 -13.28 44.21
CA LYS A 376 1.30 -13.94 45.50
C LYS A 376 1.25 -12.96 46.67
N LEU A 377 1.85 -11.78 46.52
CA LEU A 377 1.84 -10.71 47.52
C LEU A 377 0.41 -10.25 47.80
N LEU A 378 -0.39 -9.97 46.79
CA LEU A 378 -1.79 -9.55 46.93
C LEU A 378 -2.59 -10.62 47.72
N ASN A 379 -2.47 -11.89 47.35
CA ASN A 379 -3.15 -12.98 48.02
C ASN A 379 -2.73 -13.09 49.50
N LEU A 380 -1.42 -12.98 49.82
CA LEU A 380 -0.91 -13.03 51.18
C LEU A 380 -1.40 -11.84 52.02
N VAL A 381 -1.37 -10.63 51.47
CA VAL A 381 -1.84 -9.42 52.16
C VAL A 381 -3.34 -9.47 52.40
N MET A 382 -4.14 -10.01 51.47
CA MET A 382 -5.57 -10.25 51.64
C MET A 382 -5.87 -11.21 52.79
N GLN A 383 -5.11 -12.33 52.91
CA GLN A 383 -5.24 -13.27 54.05
C GLN A 383 -4.88 -12.59 55.39
N LYS A 384 -3.77 -11.82 55.43
CA LYS A 384 -3.40 -11.05 56.62
C LYS A 384 -4.46 -10.02 57.01
N PHE A 385 -5.06 -9.34 56.00
CA PHE A 385 -6.13 -8.38 56.22
C PHE A 385 -7.39 -9.04 56.82
N GLN A 386 -7.73 -10.23 56.36
CA GLN A 386 -8.82 -11.01 56.95
C GLN A 386 -8.55 -11.36 58.43
N LEU A 387 -7.27 -11.65 58.79
CA LEU A 387 -6.80 -11.95 60.13
C LEU A 387 -6.50 -10.70 60.96
N LYS A 388 -6.76 -9.48 60.46
CA LYS A 388 -6.42 -8.19 61.07
C LYS A 388 -4.93 -7.96 61.33
N GLN A 389 -4.07 -8.61 60.53
CA GLN A 389 -2.62 -8.46 60.59
C GLN A 389 -2.10 -7.54 59.47
N ALA A 390 -2.96 -6.96 58.63
CA ALA A 390 -2.67 -5.96 57.63
C ALA A 390 -3.76 -4.89 57.63
N THR A 391 -3.42 -3.69 57.11
CA THR A 391 -4.33 -2.56 56.98
C THR A 391 -4.97 -2.51 55.59
N ILE A 392 -6.02 -1.71 55.43
CA ILE A 392 -6.65 -1.42 54.12
C ILE A 392 -5.66 -0.81 53.16
N VAL A 393 -4.71 0.01 53.65
CA VAL A 393 -3.65 0.63 52.86
C VAL A 393 -2.66 -0.42 52.34
N ASP A 394 -2.33 -1.44 53.15
CA ASP A 394 -1.47 -2.55 52.71
C ASP A 394 -2.11 -3.32 51.55
N VAL A 395 -3.43 -3.60 51.63
CA VAL A 395 -4.16 -4.23 50.53
C VAL A 395 -4.16 -3.38 49.28
N LYS A 396 -4.43 -2.08 49.40
CA LYS A 396 -4.43 -1.15 48.29
C LYS A 396 -3.05 -1.09 47.59
N ASN A 397 -1.98 -1.03 48.37
CA ASN A 397 -0.61 -1.03 47.82
C ASN A 397 -0.26 -2.34 47.12
N ALA A 398 -0.66 -3.48 47.67
CA ALA A 398 -0.45 -4.78 47.03
C ALA A 398 -1.25 -4.93 45.72
N GLN A 399 -2.50 -4.44 45.72
CA GLN A 399 -3.35 -4.42 44.52
C GLN A 399 -2.78 -3.55 43.44
N GLN A 400 -2.31 -2.33 43.75
CA GLN A 400 -1.68 -1.44 42.79
C GLN A 400 -0.39 -2.04 42.23
N SER A 401 0.41 -2.72 43.06
CA SER A 401 1.59 -3.46 42.62
C SER A 401 1.24 -4.56 41.62
N PHE A 402 0.17 -5.33 41.91
CA PHE A 402 -0.34 -6.38 41.02
C PHE A 402 -0.82 -5.80 39.66
N GLU A 403 -1.60 -4.73 39.66
CA GLU A 403 -2.08 -4.06 38.45
C GLU A 403 -0.91 -3.55 37.62
N ASN A 404 0.03 -2.82 38.22
CA ASN A 404 1.21 -2.27 37.56
C ASN A 404 2.08 -3.38 36.95
N ALA A 405 2.30 -4.47 37.66
CA ALA A 405 3.06 -5.62 37.17
C ALA A 405 2.35 -6.32 35.99
N GLY A 406 1.02 -6.44 36.05
CA GLY A 406 0.19 -6.98 34.99
C GLY A 406 0.26 -6.12 33.73
N PHE A 407 0.06 -4.81 33.86
CA PHE A 407 0.16 -3.87 32.72
C PHE A 407 1.56 -3.84 32.11
N LEU A 408 2.61 -3.90 32.95
CA LEU A 408 3.98 -3.94 32.45
C LEU A 408 4.23 -5.22 31.63
N LEU A 409 3.85 -6.39 32.15
CA LEU A 409 4.01 -7.67 31.44
C LEU A 409 3.29 -7.66 30.09
N ILE A 410 2.05 -7.17 30.06
CA ILE A 410 1.25 -7.09 28.83
C ILE A 410 1.90 -6.14 27.82
N ASN A 411 2.39 -4.96 28.26
CA ASN A 411 3.04 -3.98 27.41
C ASN A 411 4.34 -4.49 26.79
N VAL A 412 5.22 -5.10 27.61
CA VAL A 412 6.51 -5.60 27.08
C VAL A 412 6.30 -6.82 26.17
N SER A 413 5.28 -7.66 26.43
CA SER A 413 4.90 -8.77 25.56
C SER A 413 4.41 -8.27 24.21
N TYR A 414 3.56 -7.25 24.18
CA TYR A 414 3.14 -6.61 22.93
C TYR A 414 4.31 -5.95 22.19
N ALA A 415 5.18 -5.24 22.92
CA ALA A 415 6.34 -4.57 22.32
C ALA A 415 7.31 -5.58 21.65
N ALA A 416 7.55 -6.73 22.30
CA ALA A 416 8.33 -7.81 21.73
C ALA A 416 7.68 -8.38 20.46
N LYS A 417 6.35 -8.62 20.49
CA LYS A 417 5.60 -9.11 19.33
C LYS A 417 5.57 -8.10 18.18
N ALA A 418 5.41 -6.83 18.46
CA ALA A 418 5.45 -5.77 17.46
C ALA A 418 6.82 -5.66 16.77
N ALA A 419 7.91 -5.78 17.54
CA ALA A 419 9.26 -5.83 17.00
C ALA A 419 9.48 -7.09 16.13
N GLU A 420 9.00 -8.27 16.57
CA GLU A 420 9.01 -9.51 15.77
C GLU A 420 8.31 -9.31 14.40
N ILE A 421 7.07 -8.82 14.42
CA ILE A 421 6.27 -8.59 13.21
C ILE A 421 7.02 -7.64 12.26
N THR A 422 7.58 -6.55 12.78
CA THR A 422 8.32 -5.56 11.98
C THR A 422 9.60 -6.15 11.39
N LEU A 423 10.35 -6.98 12.12
CA LEU A 423 11.53 -7.69 11.62
C LEU A 423 11.17 -8.64 10.47
N ARG A 424 10.11 -9.43 10.64
CA ARG A 424 9.61 -10.35 9.61
C ARG A 424 9.13 -9.59 8.37
N ARG A 425 8.52 -8.40 8.53
CA ARG A 425 8.17 -7.53 7.41
C ARG A 425 9.39 -7.12 6.61
N TYR A 426 10.48 -6.65 7.26
CA TYR A 426 11.69 -6.24 6.55
C TYR A 426 12.35 -7.40 5.80
N ALA A 427 12.28 -8.60 6.35
CA ALA A 427 12.80 -9.82 5.74
C ALA A 427 11.88 -10.47 4.69
N ASN A 428 10.70 -9.90 4.41
CA ASN A 428 9.67 -10.51 3.56
C ASN A 428 9.25 -11.91 4.06
N GLN A 429 9.14 -12.08 5.37
CA GLN A 429 8.84 -13.36 6.05
C GLN A 429 7.53 -13.31 6.85
N LEU A 430 6.64 -12.35 6.58
CA LEU A 430 5.30 -12.37 7.14
C LEU A 430 4.51 -13.49 6.44
N THR A 431 4.17 -14.54 7.19
CA THR A 431 3.25 -15.60 6.75
C THR A 431 1.80 -15.16 6.98
N TYR A 432 0.94 -15.29 5.97
CA TYR A 432 -0.49 -14.99 6.03
C TYR A 432 -1.32 -15.86 5.08
#